data_6fc0a6d5ca886073f917b51d5514bed3
#
_entry.id   6fc0a6d5ca886073f917b51d5514bed3
#
_cell.length_a   1.000
_cell.length_b   1.000
_cell.length_c   1.000
_cell.angle_alpha   90.00
_cell.angle_beta   90.00
_cell.angle_gamma   90.00
#
_symmetry.space_group_name_H-M   'P 1'
#
loop_
_entity.id
_entity.type
_entity.pdbx_description
1 polymer ?
#
loop_
_entity_poly.entity_id
_entity_poly.type
_entity_poly.pdbx_seq_one_letter_code
_entity_poly.pdbx_strand_id
1 'polypeptide(L)'
;MKISQNPHVVEESSSGQSQNEREIQSSNAVDFYPVIPEVSYSHMDEEVYPKQLEDIGEKIKKSINQKIAVLKPLPVASLKLFDLLKNPLTSTMEISTVIKTNPFLSARILRIINSAYYNLPVEVTAVGRAIILLGYNNVRSLVFQDSLQSTLTKEEHAKQSGFDELWIHSTVVSACAHYLSLNIFRSPENEVATIGVLHDIGKYFFHLLDSVGEKVEDAPTIIQEDEQYGINHTLTGSILVKKWQLSDVIAKCIQFHHHPIFFPPESIPAPYQQLCFIVCLSDLICKILGYGGQSDEILPIRKEYFELFGLSSEIQEIVTQPLIREIEKSRAAVESFINTSSS
;
A
#
# COMPACT_ATOMS: atom_id res chain seq x y z
N MET A 1 -43.06 -78.73 -17.72
CA MET A 1 -44.20 -79.05 -16.87
C MET A 1 -44.21 -78.01 -15.77
N LYS A 2 -45.13 -77.02 -15.87
CA LYS A 2 -46.05 -76.54 -14.88
C LYS A 2 -45.42 -76.19 -13.54
N ILE A 3 -45.60 -75.05 -13.08
CA ILE A 3 -46.60 -74.15 -12.55
C ILE A 3 -45.94 -73.45 -11.36
N SER A 4 -45.81 -72.17 -11.33
CA SER A 4 -46.73 -71.18 -10.77
C SER A 4 -46.67 -71.04 -9.24
N GLN A 5 -46.42 -69.88 -8.82
CA GLN A 5 -47.16 -68.93 -7.98
C GLN A 5 -46.31 -68.20 -6.90
N ASN A 6 -46.32 -66.88 -7.03
CA ASN A 6 -46.27 -65.90 -5.95
C ASN A 6 -47.56 -66.05 -5.08
N PRO A 7 -47.77 -65.49 -3.93
CA PRO A 7 -47.15 -64.26 -3.31
C PRO A 7 -46.95 -64.39 -1.77
N HIS A 8 -46.37 -63.44 -1.10
CA HIS A 8 -46.98 -62.69 0.00
C HIS A 8 -46.07 -61.54 0.48
N VAL A 9 -46.68 -60.38 0.50
CA VAL A 9 -46.32 -59.17 1.13
C VAL A 9 -46.39 -59.36 2.66
N VAL A 10 -45.38 -58.89 3.39
CA VAL A 10 -45.53 -58.39 4.76
C VAL A 10 -44.68 -57.14 4.91
N GLU A 11 -45.38 -56.05 5.12
CA GLU A 11 -44.83 -54.83 5.67
C GLU A 11 -44.33 -55.06 7.12
N GLU A 12 -43.15 -54.60 7.43
CA GLU A 12 -42.85 -54.13 8.77
C GLU A 12 -41.97 -52.89 8.74
N SER A 13 -42.57 -51.88 9.28
CA SER A 13 -42.02 -50.58 9.61
C SER A 13 -40.99 -50.71 10.72
N SER A 14 -39.85 -50.05 10.58
CA SER A 14 -39.29 -49.30 11.72
C SER A 14 -38.04 -48.46 11.37
N SER A 15 -38.18 -47.25 11.72
CA SER A 15 -37.16 -46.34 12.27
C SER A 15 -35.94 -45.99 11.42
N GLY A 16 -36.03 -44.79 10.96
CA GLY A 16 -35.06 -43.89 10.42
C GLY A 16 -33.71 -43.82 11.14
N GLN A 17 -32.75 -43.79 10.31
CA GLN A 17 -31.54 -42.97 10.54
C GLN A 17 -31.21 -42.30 9.22
N SER A 18 -31.65 -41.07 9.08
CA SER A 18 -31.20 -40.17 8.05
C SER A 18 -29.73 -39.82 8.31
N GLN A 19 -28.84 -40.48 7.65
CA GLN A 19 -27.52 -39.94 7.44
C GLN A 19 -27.62 -38.75 6.49
N ASN A 20 -27.75 -37.57 7.09
CA ASN A 20 -27.53 -36.30 6.42
C ASN A 20 -26.02 -36.23 6.05
N GLU A 21 -25.69 -36.80 4.93
CA GLU A 21 -24.52 -36.40 4.18
C GLU A 21 -24.76 -34.94 3.78
N ARG A 22 -24.33 -34.04 4.64
CA ARG A 22 -24.13 -32.66 4.24
C ARG A 22 -23.01 -32.69 3.20
N GLU A 23 -23.35 -32.78 1.96
CA GLU A 23 -22.56 -32.24 0.89
C GLU A 23 -22.24 -30.79 1.28
N ILE A 24 -21.04 -30.59 1.79
CA ILE A 24 -20.41 -29.28 1.80
C ILE A 24 -20.28 -28.94 0.32
N GLN A 25 -21.28 -28.24 -0.20
CA GLN A 25 -21.13 -27.50 -1.44
C GLN A 25 -19.92 -26.56 -1.17
N SER A 26 -18.76 -27.00 -1.62
CA SER A 26 -17.65 -26.08 -1.90
C SER A 26 -18.24 -25.07 -2.88
N SER A 27 -18.62 -23.91 -2.37
CA SER A 27 -18.88 -22.76 -3.20
C SER A 27 -17.62 -22.60 -4.06
N ASN A 28 -17.75 -22.91 -5.33
CA ASN A 28 -16.82 -22.48 -6.35
C ASN A 28 -16.81 -20.96 -6.27
N ALA A 29 -15.95 -20.41 -5.40
CA ALA A 29 -15.48 -19.07 -5.54
C ALA A 29 -14.80 -19.09 -6.92
N VAL A 30 -15.50 -18.59 -7.92
CA VAL A 30 -14.91 -18.28 -9.22
C VAL A 30 -13.76 -17.36 -8.88
N ASP A 31 -12.52 -17.86 -9.02
CA ASP A 31 -11.32 -17.04 -8.88
C ASP A 31 -11.47 -15.90 -9.89
N PHE A 32 -11.91 -14.76 -9.39
CA PHE A 32 -12.07 -13.55 -10.19
C PHE A 32 -10.66 -13.03 -10.45
N TYR A 33 -10.08 -13.45 -11.57
CA TYR A 33 -8.89 -12.80 -12.08
C TYR A 33 -9.33 -11.44 -12.62
N PRO A 34 -8.88 -10.34 -12.04
CA PRO A 34 -9.09 -9.04 -12.69
C PRO A 34 -8.49 -9.14 -14.09
N VAL A 35 -9.22 -8.69 -15.09
CA VAL A 35 -8.67 -8.57 -16.44
C VAL A 35 -7.56 -7.53 -16.36
N ILE A 36 -6.31 -8.01 -16.34
CA ILE A 36 -5.15 -7.13 -16.33
C ILE A 36 -5.06 -6.54 -17.73
N PRO A 37 -5.23 -5.22 -17.88
CA PRO A 37 -5.15 -4.59 -19.20
C PRO A 37 -3.75 -4.81 -19.78
N GLU A 38 -3.70 -5.00 -21.09
CA GLU A 38 -2.44 -5.04 -21.81
C GLU A 38 -1.77 -3.66 -21.68
N VAL A 39 -0.67 -3.60 -20.94
CA VAL A 39 0.08 -2.36 -20.78
C VAL A 39 0.84 -2.12 -22.07
N SER A 40 0.42 -1.11 -22.85
CA SER A 40 1.09 -0.76 -24.10
C SER A 40 2.46 -0.16 -23.80
N TYR A 41 3.51 -0.83 -24.26
CA TYR A 41 4.89 -0.33 -24.25
C TYR A 41 5.18 0.57 -25.47
N SER A 42 4.19 1.33 -25.97
CA SER A 42 4.45 2.35 -26.98
C SER A 42 5.47 3.33 -26.40
N HIS A 43 6.50 3.65 -27.16
CA HIS A 43 7.49 4.65 -26.76
C HIS A 43 6.77 5.92 -26.33
N MET A 44 6.95 6.33 -25.07
CA MET A 44 6.59 7.69 -24.68
C MET A 44 7.43 8.62 -25.56
N ASP A 45 6.80 9.60 -26.18
CA ASP A 45 7.53 10.58 -26.96
C ASP A 45 8.69 11.10 -26.12
N GLU A 46 9.91 11.05 -26.66
CA GLU A 46 11.17 11.29 -25.94
C GLU A 46 11.29 12.71 -25.35
N GLU A 47 10.25 13.55 -25.48
CA GLU A 47 10.32 14.97 -25.18
C GLU A 47 9.76 15.41 -23.82
N VAL A 48 9.08 14.51 -23.06
CA VAL A 48 8.45 14.95 -21.80
C VAL A 48 8.94 14.09 -20.64
N TYR A 49 9.89 14.61 -19.90
CA TYR A 49 10.45 13.99 -18.69
C TYR A 49 10.09 14.80 -17.44
N PRO A 50 9.85 14.16 -16.29
CA PRO A 50 9.68 14.86 -15.04
C PRO A 50 10.96 15.58 -14.64
N LYS A 51 10.82 16.76 -14.03
CA LYS A 51 11.96 17.51 -13.52
C LYS A 51 12.79 16.71 -12.53
N GLN A 52 14.10 16.90 -12.63
CA GLN A 52 15.06 16.40 -11.65
C GLN A 52 15.42 17.50 -10.67
N LEU A 53 16.11 17.14 -9.58
CA LEU A 53 16.45 18.10 -8.53
C LEU A 53 17.30 19.29 -9.04
N GLU A 54 18.11 19.04 -10.07
CA GLU A 54 18.95 20.03 -10.72
C GLU A 54 18.14 21.05 -11.51
N ASP A 55 16.97 20.65 -12.04
CA ASP A 55 16.08 21.50 -12.85
C ASP A 55 15.26 22.46 -11.99
N ILE A 56 15.20 22.24 -10.69
CA ILE A 56 14.41 23.05 -9.77
C ILE A 56 15.13 24.35 -9.46
N GLY A 57 14.52 25.48 -9.88
CA GLY A 57 15.06 26.81 -9.59
C GLY A 57 15.12 27.13 -8.11
N GLU A 58 16.16 27.89 -7.68
CA GLU A 58 16.41 28.24 -6.28
C GLU A 58 15.21 28.91 -5.58
N LYS A 59 14.42 29.69 -6.32
CA LYS A 59 13.20 30.33 -5.80
C LYS A 59 12.16 29.30 -5.35
N ILE A 60 11.97 28.24 -6.15
CA ILE A 60 11.03 27.15 -5.86
C ILE A 60 11.56 26.32 -4.68
N LYS A 61 12.85 25.92 -4.72
CA LYS A 61 13.50 25.22 -3.60
C LYS A 61 13.32 25.97 -2.28
N LYS A 62 13.54 27.29 -2.30
CA LYS A 62 13.36 28.14 -1.12
C LYS A 62 11.91 28.18 -0.64
N SER A 63 10.94 28.33 -1.57
CA SER A 63 9.51 28.34 -1.25
C SER A 63 9.07 27.02 -0.62
N ILE A 64 9.43 25.89 -1.24
CA ILE A 64 9.09 24.55 -0.72
C ILE A 64 9.73 24.32 0.66
N ASN A 65 11.00 24.66 0.83
CA ASN A 65 11.67 24.53 2.12
C ASN A 65 11.01 25.39 3.20
N GLN A 66 10.55 26.60 2.88
CA GLN A 66 9.81 27.45 3.82
C GLN A 66 8.46 26.83 4.23
N LYS A 67 7.71 26.30 3.26
CA LYS A 67 6.42 25.62 3.52
C LYS A 67 6.62 24.32 4.31
N ILE A 68 7.61 23.51 3.95
CA ILE A 68 7.99 22.33 4.72
C ILE A 68 8.47 22.71 6.13
N ALA A 69 9.13 23.86 6.29
CA ALA A 69 9.68 24.29 7.59
C ALA A 69 8.59 24.53 8.65
N VAL A 70 7.38 24.91 8.27
CA VAL A 70 6.26 25.12 9.21
C VAL A 70 5.52 23.82 9.56
N LEU A 71 5.71 22.73 8.81
CA LEU A 71 5.14 21.43 9.18
C LEU A 71 5.74 20.96 10.49
N LYS A 72 4.89 20.44 11.37
CA LYS A 72 5.35 19.82 12.60
C LYS A 72 6.24 18.61 12.30
N PRO A 73 7.29 18.38 13.10
CA PRO A 73 8.07 17.14 12.97
C PRO A 73 7.19 15.93 13.30
N LEU A 74 7.53 14.76 12.74
CA LEU A 74 6.90 13.53 13.17
C LEU A 74 7.13 13.28 14.67
N PRO A 75 6.15 12.72 15.38
CA PRO A 75 6.33 12.38 16.79
C PRO A 75 7.54 11.44 16.99
N VAL A 76 8.33 11.69 18.04
CA VAL A 76 9.51 10.86 18.36
C VAL A 76 9.14 9.39 18.51
N ALA A 77 7.96 9.08 19.08
CA ALA A 77 7.47 7.71 19.19
C ALA A 77 7.27 7.05 17.82
N SER A 78 6.80 7.81 16.83
CA SER A 78 6.60 7.32 15.45
C SER A 78 7.92 7.03 14.76
N LEU A 79 8.90 7.92 14.87
CA LEU A 79 10.25 7.71 14.33
C LEU A 79 10.87 6.43 14.93
N LYS A 80 10.74 6.26 16.25
CA LYS A 80 11.20 5.04 16.94
C LYS A 80 10.46 3.80 16.46
N LEU A 81 9.16 3.88 16.21
CA LEU A 81 8.38 2.76 15.68
C LEU A 81 8.81 2.40 14.26
N PHE A 82 9.10 3.37 13.40
CA PHE A 82 9.64 3.10 12.06
C PHE A 82 10.98 2.35 12.14
N ASP A 83 11.87 2.74 13.03
CA ASP A 83 13.15 2.07 13.22
C ASP A 83 12.98 0.63 13.75
N LEU A 84 12.06 0.42 14.69
CA LEU A 84 11.76 -0.91 15.21
C LEU A 84 11.10 -1.80 14.14
N LEU A 85 10.17 -1.26 13.36
CA LEU A 85 9.41 -2.01 12.36
C LEU A 85 10.23 -2.38 11.12
N LYS A 86 11.35 -1.72 10.85
CA LYS A 86 12.27 -2.11 9.77
C LYS A 86 13.23 -3.24 10.15
N ASN A 87 13.49 -3.45 11.44
CA ASN A 87 14.40 -4.48 11.89
C ASN A 87 13.66 -5.82 12.11
N PRO A 88 13.96 -6.88 11.31
CA PRO A 88 13.28 -8.16 11.40
C PRO A 88 13.53 -8.90 12.72
N LEU A 89 14.56 -8.51 13.47
CA LEU A 89 14.88 -9.07 14.78
C LEU A 89 14.13 -8.39 15.93
N THR A 90 13.43 -7.31 15.66
CA THR A 90 12.66 -6.61 16.69
C THR A 90 11.52 -7.47 17.19
N SER A 91 11.43 -7.62 18.49
CA SER A 91 10.34 -8.37 19.11
C SER A 91 9.03 -7.58 19.10
N THR A 92 7.91 -8.31 19.00
CA THR A 92 6.57 -7.72 19.15
C THR A 92 6.41 -6.97 20.47
N MET A 93 7.13 -7.40 21.52
CA MET A 93 7.11 -6.75 22.83
C MET A 93 7.69 -5.33 22.76
N GLU A 94 8.83 -5.14 22.08
CA GLU A 94 9.46 -3.83 21.91
C GLU A 94 8.54 -2.87 21.15
N ILE A 95 7.96 -3.33 20.04
CA ILE A 95 6.99 -2.54 19.24
C ILE A 95 5.77 -2.19 20.11
N SER A 96 5.19 -3.17 20.78
CA SER A 96 4.03 -3.00 21.68
C SER A 96 4.30 -2.00 22.80
N THR A 97 5.51 -2.00 23.36
CA THR A 97 5.90 -1.07 24.43
C THR A 97 5.88 0.37 23.94
N VAL A 98 6.39 0.62 22.72
CA VAL A 98 6.36 1.97 22.15
C VAL A 98 4.94 2.37 21.76
N ILE A 99 4.16 1.49 21.12
CA ILE A 99 2.76 1.77 20.75
C ILE A 99 1.93 2.13 21.99
N LYS A 100 2.11 1.45 23.10
CA LYS A 100 1.39 1.71 24.37
C LYS A 100 1.67 3.11 24.96
N THR A 101 2.74 3.78 24.54
CA THR A 101 2.97 5.17 24.95
C THR A 101 2.03 6.16 24.25
N ASN A 102 1.35 5.73 23.17
CA ASN A 102 0.32 6.49 22.47
C ASN A 102 -1.05 5.81 22.66
N PRO A 103 -1.91 6.29 23.59
CA PRO A 103 -3.22 5.69 23.86
C PRO A 103 -4.15 5.68 22.63
N PHE A 104 -4.08 6.72 21.79
CA PHE A 104 -4.89 6.82 20.57
C PHE A 104 -4.49 5.77 19.55
N LEU A 105 -3.21 5.62 19.25
CA LEU A 105 -2.70 4.59 18.35
C LEU A 105 -3.02 3.18 18.88
N SER A 106 -2.88 2.96 20.18
CA SER A 106 -3.25 1.69 20.84
C SER A 106 -4.73 1.36 20.64
N ALA A 107 -5.61 2.32 20.91
CA ALA A 107 -7.06 2.15 20.73
C ALA A 107 -7.42 1.89 19.26
N ARG A 108 -6.77 2.58 18.31
CA ARG A 108 -6.96 2.39 16.88
C ARG A 108 -6.60 0.98 16.44
N ILE A 109 -5.42 0.50 16.83
CA ILE A 109 -4.93 -0.85 16.50
C ILE A 109 -5.91 -1.91 17.04
N LEU A 110 -6.37 -1.77 18.27
CA LEU A 110 -7.34 -2.70 18.88
C LEU A 110 -8.71 -2.64 18.19
N ARG A 111 -9.16 -1.46 17.79
CA ARG A 111 -10.43 -1.29 17.06
C ARG A 111 -10.38 -1.99 15.70
N ILE A 112 -9.29 -1.81 14.94
CA ILE A 112 -9.11 -2.43 13.62
C ILE A 112 -9.16 -3.95 13.73
N ILE A 113 -8.37 -4.54 14.63
CA ILE A 113 -8.30 -6.01 14.75
C ILE A 113 -9.62 -6.62 15.23
N ASN A 114 -10.42 -5.88 15.99
CA ASN A 114 -11.73 -6.30 16.48
C ASN A 114 -12.88 -5.93 15.51
N SER A 115 -12.58 -5.37 14.36
CA SER A 115 -13.60 -5.08 13.36
C SER A 115 -14.19 -6.37 12.76
N ALA A 116 -15.40 -6.27 12.20
CA ALA A 116 -16.09 -7.39 11.56
C ALA A 116 -15.26 -8.04 10.42
N TYR A 117 -14.35 -7.29 9.81
CA TYR A 117 -13.47 -7.78 8.75
C TYR A 117 -12.59 -8.95 9.22
N TYR A 118 -11.99 -8.86 10.42
CA TYR A 118 -11.14 -9.93 10.94
C TYR A 118 -11.93 -11.12 11.49
N ASN A 119 -13.23 -10.94 11.73
CA ASN A 119 -14.16 -11.98 12.18
C ASN A 119 -13.57 -12.90 13.28
N LEU A 120 -12.94 -12.30 14.26
CA LEU A 120 -12.30 -13.05 15.35
C LEU A 120 -13.36 -13.58 16.32
N PRO A 121 -13.25 -14.83 16.76
CA PRO A 121 -14.20 -15.45 17.69
C PRO A 121 -14.14 -14.86 19.10
N VAL A 122 -13.04 -14.16 19.43
CA VAL A 122 -12.79 -13.56 20.75
C VAL A 122 -12.14 -12.20 20.56
N GLU A 123 -12.63 -11.22 21.31
CA GLU A 123 -12.08 -9.87 21.31
C GLU A 123 -10.60 -9.86 21.71
N VAL A 124 -9.81 -9.08 20.97
CA VAL A 124 -8.39 -8.86 21.23
C VAL A 124 -8.23 -7.59 22.07
N THR A 125 -7.77 -7.75 23.30
CA THR A 125 -7.55 -6.64 24.24
C THR A 125 -6.07 -6.27 24.41
N ALA A 126 -5.16 -7.14 23.93
CA ALA A 126 -3.72 -6.95 24.07
C ALA A 126 -3.11 -6.40 22.77
N VAL A 127 -2.47 -5.23 22.83
CA VAL A 127 -1.80 -4.59 21.68
C VAL A 127 -0.77 -5.53 21.03
N GLY A 128 0.02 -6.27 21.82
CA GLY A 128 0.99 -7.22 21.27
C GLY A 128 0.35 -8.32 20.43
N ARG A 129 -0.81 -8.84 20.84
CA ARG A 129 -1.57 -9.83 20.05
C ARG A 129 -2.16 -9.19 18.80
N ALA A 130 -2.65 -7.96 18.90
CA ALA A 130 -3.15 -7.21 17.75
C ALA A 130 -2.06 -7.01 16.68
N ILE A 131 -0.83 -6.67 17.09
CA ILE A 131 0.32 -6.50 16.18
C ILE A 131 0.62 -7.79 15.43
N ILE A 132 0.61 -8.95 16.11
CA ILE A 132 0.86 -10.25 15.48
C ILE A 132 -0.21 -10.57 14.43
N LEU A 133 -1.46 -10.32 14.74
CA LEU A 133 -2.58 -10.62 13.84
C LEU A 133 -2.67 -9.66 12.64
N LEU A 134 -2.39 -8.37 12.86
CA LEU A 134 -2.34 -7.36 11.81
C LEU A 134 -1.11 -7.54 10.89
N GLY A 135 0.00 -7.98 11.47
CA GLY A 135 1.30 -7.99 10.82
C GLY A 135 1.98 -6.62 10.82
N TYR A 136 3.30 -6.63 10.73
CA TYR A 136 4.13 -5.42 10.86
C TYR A 136 3.87 -4.39 9.75
N ASN A 137 3.51 -4.82 8.54
CA ASN A 137 3.22 -3.91 7.43
C ASN A 137 1.99 -3.04 7.71
N ASN A 138 0.89 -3.65 8.15
CA ASN A 138 -0.31 -2.91 8.50
C ASN A 138 -0.07 -1.99 9.71
N VAL A 139 0.68 -2.47 10.71
CA VAL A 139 1.07 -1.63 11.85
C VAL A 139 1.91 -0.43 11.38
N ARG A 140 2.84 -0.62 10.45
CA ARG A 140 3.65 0.47 9.86
C ARG A 140 2.80 1.53 9.19
N SER A 141 1.84 1.11 8.37
CA SER A 141 0.90 2.02 7.69
C SER A 141 0.06 2.82 8.70
N LEU A 142 -0.42 2.16 9.76
CA LEU A 142 -1.18 2.82 10.84
C LEU A 142 -0.35 3.83 11.62
N VAL A 143 0.90 3.48 11.96
CA VAL A 143 1.84 4.39 12.62
C VAL A 143 2.12 5.61 11.75
N PHE A 144 2.31 5.38 10.45
CA PHE A 144 2.54 6.47 9.51
C PHE A 144 1.34 7.42 9.44
N GLN A 145 0.13 6.90 9.28
CA GLN A 145 -1.08 7.71 9.23
C GLN A 145 -1.31 8.49 10.53
N ASP A 146 -1.18 7.85 11.69
CA ASP A 146 -1.30 8.53 12.99
C ASP A 146 -0.28 9.68 13.10
N SER A 147 0.94 9.42 12.62
CA SER A 147 2.00 10.42 12.60
C SER A 147 1.67 11.60 11.68
N LEU A 148 1.18 11.32 10.47
CA LEU A 148 0.80 12.36 9.51
C LEU A 148 -0.36 13.20 10.05
N GLN A 149 -1.43 12.57 10.55
CA GLN A 149 -2.55 13.27 11.16
C GLN A 149 -2.12 14.18 12.30
N SER A 150 -1.14 13.75 13.12
CA SER A 150 -0.62 14.58 14.22
C SER A 150 0.16 15.81 13.76
N THR A 151 0.59 15.86 12.49
CA THR A 151 1.28 17.02 11.90
C THR A 151 0.31 18.05 11.33
N LEU A 152 -0.95 17.67 11.08
CA LEU A 152 -1.98 18.52 10.48
C LEU A 152 -2.61 19.47 11.51
N THR A 153 -3.10 20.61 11.04
CA THR A 153 -3.96 21.51 11.81
C THR A 153 -5.41 21.02 11.80
N LYS A 154 -6.26 21.59 12.67
CA LYS A 154 -7.71 21.27 12.68
C LYS A 154 -8.43 21.64 11.39
N GLU A 155 -7.99 22.71 10.73
CA GLU A 155 -8.56 23.17 9.46
C GLU A 155 -8.17 22.26 8.30
N GLU A 156 -6.96 21.71 8.34
CA GLU A 156 -6.47 20.71 7.38
C GLU A 156 -7.19 19.37 7.57
N HIS A 157 -7.53 18.97 8.79
CA HIS A 157 -8.35 17.79 9.06
C HIS A 157 -9.77 17.85 8.46
N ALA A 158 -10.36 19.04 8.36
CA ALA A 158 -11.70 19.21 7.80
C ALA A 158 -11.79 18.95 6.28
N LYS A 159 -10.65 18.85 5.57
CA LYS A 159 -10.55 18.66 4.12
C LYS A 159 -10.11 17.23 3.72
N GLN A 160 -10.40 16.27 4.53
CA GLN A 160 -9.78 14.94 4.58
C GLN A 160 -10.15 13.98 3.44
N SER A 161 -11.12 14.29 2.57
CA SER A 161 -11.65 13.33 1.58
C SER A 161 -10.62 12.81 0.56
N GLY A 162 -9.62 13.62 0.16
CA GLY A 162 -8.56 13.17 -0.76
C GLY A 162 -7.44 12.38 -0.08
N PHE A 163 -7.31 12.48 1.24
CA PHE A 163 -6.27 11.77 1.99
C PHE A 163 -6.57 10.27 2.13
N ASP A 164 -7.84 9.89 2.19
CA ASP A 164 -8.23 8.50 2.44
C ASP A 164 -7.87 7.61 1.25
N GLU A 165 -8.12 8.07 0.01
CA GLU A 165 -7.76 7.34 -1.21
C GLU A 165 -6.24 7.18 -1.34
N LEU A 166 -5.50 8.27 -1.14
CA LEU A 166 -4.03 8.25 -1.18
C LEU A 166 -3.45 7.36 -0.09
N TRP A 167 -4.09 7.30 1.08
CA TRP A 167 -3.67 6.41 2.14
C TRP A 167 -3.95 4.94 1.82
N ILE A 168 -5.13 4.61 1.29
CA ILE A 168 -5.44 3.25 0.83
C ILE A 168 -4.38 2.84 -0.20
N HIS A 169 -4.16 3.66 -1.22
CA HIS A 169 -3.14 3.42 -2.24
C HIS A 169 -1.76 3.15 -1.64
N SER A 170 -1.25 4.05 -0.81
CA SER A 170 0.07 3.90 -0.18
C SER A 170 0.18 2.62 0.65
N THR A 171 -0.91 2.22 1.32
CA THR A 171 -0.92 1.00 2.14
C THR A 171 -0.89 -0.27 1.29
N VAL A 172 -1.66 -0.32 0.20
CA VAL A 172 -1.66 -1.49 -0.68
C VAL A 172 -0.35 -1.60 -1.47
N VAL A 173 0.23 -0.48 -1.89
CA VAL A 173 1.57 -0.45 -2.50
C VAL A 173 2.64 -0.97 -1.53
N SER A 174 2.56 -0.58 -0.26
CA SER A 174 3.46 -1.11 0.78
C SER A 174 3.37 -2.64 0.92
N ALA A 175 2.15 -3.18 0.93
CA ALA A 175 1.92 -4.63 1.03
C ALA A 175 2.42 -5.36 -0.23
N CYS A 176 2.13 -4.82 -1.40
CA CYS A 176 2.60 -5.33 -2.69
C CYS A 176 4.14 -5.35 -2.74
N ALA A 177 4.78 -4.23 -2.43
CA ALA A 177 6.24 -4.09 -2.45
C ALA A 177 6.91 -5.09 -1.49
N HIS A 178 6.36 -5.26 -0.30
CA HIS A 178 6.86 -6.25 0.65
C HIS A 178 6.72 -7.67 0.12
N TYR A 179 5.56 -8.01 -0.47
CA TYR A 179 5.35 -9.33 -1.06
C TYR A 179 6.32 -9.61 -2.21
N LEU A 180 6.48 -8.65 -3.13
CA LEU A 180 7.41 -8.79 -4.26
C LEU A 180 8.86 -8.97 -3.79
N SER A 181 9.31 -8.16 -2.83
CA SER A 181 10.64 -8.25 -2.24
C SER A 181 10.94 -9.66 -1.71
N LEU A 182 10.01 -10.27 -0.98
CA LEU A 182 10.20 -11.59 -0.38
C LEU A 182 10.07 -12.74 -1.40
N ASN A 183 9.06 -12.70 -2.25
CA ASN A 183 8.64 -13.86 -3.02
C ASN A 183 9.18 -13.87 -4.46
N ILE A 184 9.37 -12.69 -5.06
CA ILE A 184 9.85 -12.55 -6.43
C ILE A 184 11.34 -12.24 -6.44
N PHE A 185 11.75 -11.17 -5.78
CA PHE A 185 13.15 -10.74 -5.75
C PHE A 185 14.02 -11.54 -4.76
N ARG A 186 13.40 -12.26 -3.82
CA ARG A 186 14.08 -13.03 -2.76
C ARG A 186 15.13 -12.22 -1.99
N SER A 187 14.89 -10.93 -1.90
CA SER A 187 15.74 -9.96 -1.24
C SER A 187 14.89 -9.25 -0.16
N PRO A 188 14.91 -9.72 1.09
CA PRO A 188 14.08 -9.17 2.16
C PRO A 188 14.61 -7.80 2.60
N GLU A 189 14.40 -6.79 1.76
CA GLU A 189 14.79 -5.42 2.06
C GLU A 189 13.88 -4.84 3.15
N ASN A 190 14.47 -4.54 4.28
CA ASN A 190 13.74 -4.12 5.48
C ASN A 190 12.98 -2.79 5.29
N GLU A 191 13.43 -1.94 4.38
CA GLU A 191 12.88 -0.61 4.14
C GLU A 191 11.81 -0.57 3.06
N VAL A 192 11.68 -1.61 2.21
CA VAL A 192 10.80 -1.60 1.04
C VAL A 192 9.34 -1.28 1.38
N ALA A 193 8.80 -1.86 2.44
CA ALA A 193 7.43 -1.57 2.87
C ALA A 193 7.28 -0.14 3.43
N THR A 194 8.30 0.41 4.06
CA THR A 194 8.32 1.81 4.49
C THR A 194 8.37 2.75 3.31
N ILE A 195 9.18 2.42 2.29
CA ILE A 195 9.24 3.19 1.05
C ILE A 195 7.89 3.13 0.34
N GLY A 196 7.26 1.95 0.24
CA GLY A 196 5.94 1.79 -0.36
C GLY A 196 4.85 2.65 0.32
N VAL A 197 4.86 2.76 1.65
CA VAL A 197 3.93 3.66 2.36
C VAL A 197 4.21 5.13 2.11
N LEU A 198 5.46 5.49 1.85
CA LEU A 198 5.92 6.89 1.77
C LEU A 198 6.14 7.38 0.34
N HIS A 199 6.06 6.52 -0.69
CA HIS A 199 6.48 6.87 -2.05
C HIS A 199 5.78 8.13 -2.56
N ASP A 200 4.51 8.26 -2.27
CA ASP A 200 3.63 9.37 -2.68
C ASP A 200 3.43 10.46 -1.60
N ILE A 201 4.31 10.51 -0.57
CA ILE A 201 4.17 11.48 0.52
C ILE A 201 4.18 12.94 0.04
N GLY A 202 4.83 13.21 -1.09
CA GLY A 202 4.80 14.52 -1.72
C GLY A 202 3.42 14.96 -2.19
N LYS A 203 2.56 14.03 -2.61
CA LYS A 203 1.16 14.31 -2.97
C LYS A 203 0.37 14.81 -1.75
N TYR A 204 0.58 14.22 -0.57
CA TYR A 204 -0.01 14.75 0.67
C TYR A 204 0.39 16.21 0.93
N PHE A 205 1.64 16.56 0.63
CA PHE A 205 2.08 17.94 0.78
C PHE A 205 1.37 18.88 -0.21
N PHE A 206 1.13 18.46 -1.45
CA PHE A 206 0.37 19.26 -2.43
C PHE A 206 -1.08 19.43 -1.99
N HIS A 207 -1.75 18.40 -1.49
CA HIS A 207 -3.08 18.54 -0.91
C HIS A 207 -3.16 19.58 0.23
N LEU A 208 -2.10 19.69 1.04
CA LEU A 208 -2.01 20.73 2.06
C LEU A 208 -1.85 22.13 1.46
N LEU A 209 -1.19 22.25 0.29
CA LEU A 209 -1.02 23.52 -0.41
C LEU A 209 -2.31 23.97 -1.09
N ASP A 210 -3.02 23.06 -1.75
CA ASP A 210 -4.26 23.32 -2.51
C ASP A 210 -5.45 23.64 -1.61
N SER A 211 -5.30 23.45 -0.32
CA SER A 211 -6.32 23.89 0.63
C SER A 211 -6.58 25.40 0.59
N VAL A 212 -5.81 26.16 -0.16
CA VAL A 212 -5.91 27.60 -0.36
C VAL A 212 -6.46 27.99 -1.77
N GLY A 213 -6.63 27.03 -2.69
CA GLY A 213 -7.02 27.25 -4.09
C GLY A 213 -8.04 26.23 -4.59
N GLU A 214 -8.50 26.41 -5.81
CA GLU A 214 -9.55 25.63 -6.48
C GLU A 214 -9.29 24.13 -6.40
N LYS A 215 -10.38 23.34 -6.25
CA LYS A 215 -10.32 21.88 -6.31
C LYS A 215 -9.71 21.46 -7.63
N VAL A 216 -8.58 20.79 -7.58
CA VAL A 216 -8.11 19.96 -8.70
C VAL A 216 -8.97 18.70 -8.67
N GLU A 217 -9.90 18.56 -9.59
CA GLU A 217 -10.84 17.43 -9.66
C GLU A 217 -10.13 16.12 -9.97
N ASP A 218 -8.93 16.19 -10.59
CA ASP A 218 -8.09 15.05 -10.92
C ASP A 218 -6.70 15.22 -10.30
N ALA A 219 -6.19 14.18 -9.63
CA ALA A 219 -4.82 14.21 -9.12
C ALA A 219 -3.84 14.36 -10.30
N PRO A 220 -2.99 15.42 -10.30
CA PRO A 220 -2.13 15.66 -11.44
C PRO A 220 -1.10 14.55 -11.62
N THR A 221 -0.80 14.23 -12.88
CA THR A 221 0.35 13.37 -13.20
C THR A 221 1.64 14.06 -12.74
N ILE A 222 2.74 13.29 -12.63
CA ILE A 222 4.04 13.86 -12.23
C ILE A 222 4.47 15.05 -13.11
N ILE A 223 4.11 15.06 -14.39
CA ILE A 223 4.40 16.16 -15.32
C ILE A 223 3.52 17.38 -15.02
N GLN A 224 2.22 17.16 -14.78
CA GLN A 224 1.30 18.24 -14.40
C GLN A 224 1.68 18.88 -13.07
N GLU A 225 2.19 18.11 -12.12
CA GLU A 225 2.76 18.65 -10.87
C GLU A 225 3.95 19.58 -11.14
N ASP A 226 4.85 19.20 -12.07
CA ASP A 226 5.98 20.03 -12.47
C ASP A 226 5.54 21.35 -13.13
N GLU A 227 4.46 21.33 -13.89
CA GLU A 227 3.87 22.51 -14.51
C GLU A 227 3.17 23.40 -13.46
N GLN A 228 2.35 22.80 -12.61
CA GLN A 228 1.52 23.52 -11.65
C GLN A 228 2.32 24.09 -10.47
N TYR A 229 3.19 23.28 -9.88
CA TYR A 229 3.92 23.63 -8.66
C TYR A 229 5.39 23.99 -8.90
N GLY A 230 5.89 23.72 -10.11
CA GLY A 230 7.31 23.86 -10.46
C GLY A 230 8.22 22.77 -9.87
N ILE A 231 7.62 21.77 -9.23
CA ILE A 231 8.27 20.61 -8.61
C ILE A 231 7.25 19.49 -8.46
N ASN A 232 7.68 18.24 -8.63
CA ASN A 232 6.80 17.08 -8.50
C ASN A 232 6.85 16.42 -7.11
N HIS A 233 5.94 15.45 -6.88
CA HIS A 233 5.78 14.77 -5.59
C HIS A 233 7.01 13.94 -5.19
N THR A 234 7.77 13.41 -6.15
CA THR A 234 8.95 12.58 -5.83
C THR A 234 10.04 13.41 -5.17
N LEU A 235 10.28 14.61 -5.73
CA LEU A 235 11.26 15.55 -5.21
C LEU A 235 10.80 16.16 -3.88
N THR A 236 9.54 16.60 -3.81
CA THR A 236 8.94 17.17 -2.60
C THR A 236 8.92 16.13 -1.47
N GLY A 237 8.54 14.89 -1.77
CA GLY A 237 8.54 13.78 -0.82
C GLY A 237 9.94 13.47 -0.29
N SER A 238 10.95 13.44 -1.17
CA SER A 238 12.35 13.24 -0.78
C SER A 238 12.84 14.35 0.18
N ILE A 239 12.51 15.61 -0.10
CA ILE A 239 12.87 16.74 0.77
C ILE A 239 12.16 16.59 2.13
N LEU A 240 10.89 16.22 2.14
CA LEU A 240 10.08 16.08 3.34
C LEU A 240 10.60 14.98 4.27
N VAL A 241 10.89 13.79 3.74
CA VAL A 241 11.39 12.68 4.55
C VAL A 241 12.80 12.93 5.10
N LYS A 242 13.64 13.67 4.36
CA LYS A 242 14.93 14.15 4.88
C LYS A 242 14.75 15.10 6.06
N LYS A 243 13.79 16.01 5.97
CA LYS A 243 13.46 16.87 7.11
C LYS A 243 13.00 16.08 8.34
N TRP A 244 12.28 15.00 8.13
CA TRP A 244 11.87 14.08 9.20
C TRP A 244 12.98 13.14 9.66
N GLN A 245 14.20 13.30 9.15
CA GLN A 245 15.40 12.53 9.53
C GLN A 245 15.25 11.02 9.28
N LEU A 246 14.44 10.65 8.27
CA LEU A 246 14.40 9.26 7.78
C LEU A 246 15.68 8.94 6.98
N SER A 247 15.94 7.64 6.77
CA SER A 247 17.18 7.19 6.12
C SER A 247 17.32 7.75 4.70
N ASP A 248 18.58 7.92 4.26
CA ASP A 248 18.87 8.37 2.90
C ASP A 248 18.37 7.37 1.84
N VAL A 249 18.33 6.08 2.16
CA VAL A 249 17.74 5.04 1.31
C VAL A 249 16.28 5.36 1.02
N ILE A 250 15.48 5.66 2.05
CA ILE A 250 14.06 6.02 1.88
C ILE A 250 13.95 7.28 1.02
N ALA A 251 14.71 8.32 1.33
CA ALA A 251 14.66 9.59 0.60
C ALA A 251 15.03 9.43 -0.88
N LYS A 252 16.06 8.63 -1.18
CA LYS A 252 16.50 8.36 -2.55
C LYS A 252 15.51 7.49 -3.31
N CYS A 253 14.96 6.46 -2.68
CA CYS A 253 13.94 5.64 -3.33
C CYS A 253 12.66 6.43 -3.62
N ILE A 254 12.22 7.31 -2.73
CA ILE A 254 11.10 8.24 -3.00
C ILE A 254 11.44 9.16 -4.17
N GLN A 255 12.67 9.70 -4.22
CA GLN A 255 13.10 10.55 -5.31
C GLN A 255 13.05 9.85 -6.67
N PHE A 256 13.41 8.57 -6.72
CA PHE A 256 13.64 7.83 -7.96
C PHE A 256 12.55 6.82 -8.31
N HIS A 257 11.45 6.71 -7.54
CA HIS A 257 10.49 5.62 -7.75
C HIS A 257 9.75 5.67 -9.10
N HIS A 258 9.67 6.81 -9.78
CA HIS A 258 9.17 6.92 -11.15
C HIS A 258 10.25 6.83 -12.24
N HIS A 259 11.53 6.80 -11.88
CA HIS A 259 12.61 6.64 -12.87
C HIS A 259 12.45 5.38 -13.74
N PRO A 260 11.98 4.24 -13.21
CA PRO A 260 11.76 3.05 -14.04
C PRO A 260 10.77 3.25 -15.20
N ILE A 261 9.94 4.28 -15.15
CA ILE A 261 9.03 4.65 -16.23
C ILE A 261 9.76 5.50 -17.27
N PHE A 262 10.47 6.54 -16.83
CA PHE A 262 10.96 7.62 -17.69
C PHE A 262 12.43 7.47 -18.11
N PHE A 263 13.27 6.89 -17.26
CA PHE A 263 14.72 6.89 -17.41
C PHE A 263 15.30 5.48 -17.40
N PRO A 264 16.46 5.25 -18.04
CA PRO A 264 17.13 3.95 -18.00
C PRO A 264 17.69 3.64 -16.59
N PRO A 265 18.04 2.36 -16.30
CA PRO A 265 18.51 1.94 -14.97
C PRO A 265 19.69 2.71 -14.43
N GLU A 266 20.59 3.19 -15.29
CA GLU A 266 21.79 3.96 -14.92
C GLU A 266 21.46 5.32 -14.31
N SER A 267 20.24 5.82 -14.50
CA SER A 267 19.75 7.06 -13.87
C SER A 267 19.58 6.92 -12.36
N ILE A 268 19.46 5.69 -11.86
CA ILE A 268 19.35 5.38 -10.43
C ILE A 268 20.70 4.83 -9.94
N PRO A 269 21.29 5.39 -8.89
CA PRO A 269 22.50 4.83 -8.30
C PRO A 269 22.30 3.36 -7.91
N ALA A 270 23.27 2.50 -8.25
CA ALA A 270 23.17 1.04 -8.16
C ALA A 270 22.57 0.49 -6.84
N PRO A 271 22.91 1.02 -5.64
CA PRO A 271 22.33 0.52 -4.40
C PRO A 271 20.81 0.70 -4.25
N TYR A 272 20.18 1.57 -5.05
CA TYR A 272 18.77 1.90 -4.95
C TYR A 272 17.93 1.31 -6.09
N GLN A 273 18.56 0.81 -7.17
CA GLN A 273 17.87 0.36 -8.39
C GLN A 273 16.79 -0.68 -8.10
N GLN A 274 17.12 -1.72 -7.33
CA GLN A 274 16.17 -2.78 -7.01
C GLN A 274 14.98 -2.28 -6.19
N LEU A 275 15.23 -1.46 -5.16
CA LEU A 275 14.17 -0.91 -4.31
C LEU A 275 13.25 0.02 -5.10
N CYS A 276 13.82 0.90 -5.93
CA CYS A 276 13.03 1.79 -6.79
C CYS A 276 12.18 1.01 -7.78
N PHE A 277 12.74 -0.06 -8.39
CA PHE A 277 12.00 -0.90 -9.31
C PHE A 277 10.88 -1.67 -8.61
N ILE A 278 11.12 -2.26 -7.42
CA ILE A 278 10.08 -2.94 -6.64
C ILE A 278 8.94 -2.00 -6.32
N VAL A 279 9.22 -0.77 -5.87
CA VAL A 279 8.18 0.20 -5.51
C VAL A 279 7.42 0.67 -6.74
N CYS A 280 8.10 1.00 -7.84
CA CYS A 280 7.49 1.37 -9.11
C CYS A 280 6.58 0.25 -9.67
N LEU A 281 7.06 -0.99 -9.64
CA LEU A 281 6.28 -2.16 -10.07
C LEU A 281 5.06 -2.39 -9.18
N SER A 282 5.20 -2.17 -7.88
CA SER A 282 4.09 -2.30 -6.93
C SER A 282 3.04 -1.23 -7.13
N ASP A 283 3.45 0.02 -7.38
CA ASP A 283 2.57 1.13 -7.71
C ASP A 283 1.79 0.82 -9.00
N LEU A 284 2.47 0.39 -10.06
CA LEU A 284 1.85 -0.03 -11.32
C LEU A 284 0.84 -1.16 -11.11
N ILE A 285 1.20 -2.22 -10.39
CA ILE A 285 0.29 -3.35 -10.11
C ILE A 285 -0.95 -2.88 -9.35
N CYS A 286 -0.77 -2.05 -8.33
CA CYS A 286 -1.89 -1.53 -7.54
C CYS A 286 -2.82 -0.63 -8.38
N LYS A 287 -2.28 0.20 -9.27
CA LYS A 287 -3.08 1.01 -10.22
C LYS A 287 -3.86 0.12 -11.20
N ILE A 288 -3.24 -0.90 -11.77
CA ILE A 288 -3.91 -1.88 -12.65
C ILE A 288 -5.07 -2.59 -11.92
N LEU A 289 -4.89 -2.90 -10.64
CA LEU A 289 -5.92 -3.53 -9.81
C LEU A 289 -7.01 -2.55 -9.31
N GLY A 290 -6.96 -1.28 -9.72
CA GLY A 290 -7.95 -0.26 -9.37
C GLY A 290 -7.73 0.39 -8.01
N TYR A 291 -6.53 0.33 -7.48
CA TYR A 291 -6.14 0.99 -6.21
C TYR A 291 -5.32 2.26 -6.42
N GLY A 292 -5.34 2.85 -7.60
CA GLY A 292 -4.85 4.19 -7.90
C GLY A 292 -5.94 5.25 -7.71
N GLY A 293 -5.58 6.53 -7.77
CA GLY A 293 -6.53 7.62 -7.90
C GLY A 293 -7.26 7.57 -9.26
N GLN A 294 -8.44 8.20 -9.36
CA GLN A 294 -9.25 8.16 -10.59
C GLN A 294 -8.54 8.70 -11.84
N SER A 295 -7.53 9.53 -11.66
CA SER A 295 -6.73 10.16 -12.72
C SER A 295 -5.32 9.58 -12.86
N ASP A 296 -4.96 8.57 -12.06
CA ASP A 296 -3.63 7.98 -12.14
C ASP A 296 -3.46 7.24 -13.48
N GLU A 297 -2.65 7.82 -14.36
CA GLU A 297 -2.30 7.21 -15.63
C GLU A 297 -1.46 5.95 -15.42
N ILE A 298 -1.85 4.87 -16.10
CA ILE A 298 -1.09 3.61 -16.09
C ILE A 298 0.02 3.73 -17.11
N LEU A 299 1.21 4.08 -16.66
CA LEU A 299 2.39 4.22 -17.50
C LEU A 299 3.26 2.95 -17.42
N PRO A 300 3.74 2.43 -18.57
CA PRO A 300 4.54 1.23 -18.62
C PRO A 300 5.94 1.47 -18.04
N ILE A 301 6.45 0.48 -17.32
CA ILE A 301 7.85 0.46 -16.87
C ILE A 301 8.73 0.04 -18.06
N ARG A 302 9.90 0.66 -18.20
CA ARG A 302 10.87 0.33 -19.25
C ARG A 302 11.36 -1.11 -19.14
N LYS A 303 11.45 -1.80 -20.28
CA LYS A 303 11.83 -3.23 -20.36
C LYS A 303 13.20 -3.52 -19.78
N GLU A 304 14.13 -2.57 -19.87
CA GLU A 304 15.49 -2.69 -19.35
C GLU A 304 15.54 -3.02 -17.85
N TYR A 305 14.54 -2.57 -17.07
CA TYR A 305 14.47 -2.92 -15.65
C TYR A 305 14.05 -4.36 -15.42
N PHE A 306 13.13 -4.89 -16.22
CA PHE A 306 12.76 -6.31 -16.14
C PHE A 306 13.94 -7.21 -16.53
N GLU A 307 14.66 -6.84 -17.59
CA GLU A 307 15.87 -7.55 -18.05
C GLU A 307 16.96 -7.51 -16.98
N LEU A 308 17.21 -6.35 -16.35
CA LEU A 308 18.22 -6.18 -15.30
C LEU A 308 17.99 -7.14 -14.13
N PHE A 309 16.74 -7.42 -13.77
CA PHE A 309 16.40 -8.28 -12.64
C PHE A 309 15.93 -9.67 -13.07
N GLY A 310 16.03 -10.02 -14.36
CA GLY A 310 15.68 -11.34 -14.88
C GLY A 310 14.19 -11.68 -14.74
N LEU A 311 13.32 -10.69 -14.86
CA LEU A 311 11.87 -10.85 -14.80
C LEU A 311 11.23 -10.75 -16.18
N SER A 312 10.07 -11.39 -16.35
CA SER A 312 9.20 -11.16 -17.50
C SER A 312 8.60 -9.74 -17.40
N SER A 313 8.50 -9.06 -18.55
CA SER A 313 7.76 -7.79 -18.65
C SER A 313 6.24 -7.99 -18.69
N GLU A 314 5.78 -9.25 -18.79
CA GLU A 314 4.36 -9.58 -18.75
C GLU A 314 3.86 -9.53 -17.30
N ILE A 315 3.16 -8.46 -16.94
CA ILE A 315 2.68 -8.21 -15.57
C ILE A 315 1.80 -9.36 -15.07
N GLN A 316 1.06 -10.03 -15.96
CA GLN A 316 0.22 -11.19 -15.65
C GLN A 316 0.99 -12.35 -15.01
N GLU A 317 2.27 -12.52 -15.36
CA GLU A 317 3.11 -13.57 -14.79
C GLU A 317 3.59 -13.24 -13.36
N ILE A 318 3.58 -11.95 -13.01
CA ILE A 318 4.00 -11.44 -11.70
C ILE A 318 2.79 -11.39 -10.74
N VAL A 319 1.62 -11.02 -11.26
CA VAL A 319 0.39 -10.87 -10.45
C VAL A 319 -0.23 -12.23 -10.17
N THR A 320 0.09 -12.80 -9.03
CA THR A 320 -0.40 -14.09 -8.56
C THR A 320 -1.56 -13.95 -7.57
N GLN A 321 -2.37 -15.00 -7.41
CA GLN A 321 -3.46 -15.02 -6.42
C GLN A 321 -2.99 -14.75 -4.98
N PRO A 322 -1.85 -15.28 -4.51
CA PRO A 322 -1.34 -14.92 -3.19
C PRO A 322 -0.99 -13.44 -3.05
N LEU A 323 -0.47 -12.79 -4.11
CA LEU A 323 -0.20 -11.36 -4.12
C LEU A 323 -1.49 -10.55 -4.00
N ILE A 324 -2.50 -10.88 -4.82
CA ILE A 324 -3.81 -10.22 -4.79
C ILE A 324 -4.43 -10.32 -3.40
N ARG A 325 -4.41 -11.51 -2.77
CA ARG A 325 -4.93 -11.70 -1.41
C ARG A 325 -4.21 -10.84 -0.37
N GLU A 326 -2.91 -10.66 -0.48
CA GLU A 326 -2.16 -9.82 0.46
C GLU A 326 -2.50 -8.33 0.28
N ILE A 327 -2.65 -7.87 -0.96
CA ILE A 327 -3.11 -6.52 -1.29
C ILE A 327 -4.53 -6.29 -0.74
N GLU A 328 -5.47 -7.19 -1.02
CA GLU A 328 -6.86 -7.10 -0.57
C GLU A 328 -6.99 -7.11 0.97
N LYS A 329 -6.22 -7.95 1.63
CA LYS A 329 -6.16 -7.97 3.10
C LYS A 329 -5.70 -6.63 3.66
N SER A 330 -4.69 -6.04 3.05
CA SER A 330 -4.16 -4.75 3.47
C SER A 330 -5.17 -3.61 3.24
N ARG A 331 -5.82 -3.62 2.07
CA ARG A 331 -6.91 -2.70 1.73
C ARG A 331 -8.04 -2.75 2.75
N ALA A 332 -8.59 -3.92 2.98
CA ALA A 332 -9.73 -4.08 3.86
C ALA A 332 -9.43 -3.64 5.31
N ALA A 333 -8.20 -3.85 5.79
CA ALA A 333 -7.75 -3.36 7.08
C ALA A 333 -7.84 -1.81 7.16
N VAL A 334 -7.43 -1.13 6.11
CA VAL A 334 -7.45 0.34 6.02
C VAL A 334 -8.86 0.88 5.87
N GLU A 335 -9.68 0.31 4.98
CA GLU A 335 -11.07 0.73 4.77
C GLU A 335 -11.92 0.56 6.03
N SER A 336 -11.74 -0.57 6.74
CA SER A 336 -12.39 -0.78 8.04
C SER A 336 -12.07 0.33 9.03
N PHE A 337 -10.85 0.87 8.96
CA PHE A 337 -10.43 1.97 9.80
C PHE A 337 -11.07 3.30 9.40
N ILE A 338 -11.05 3.66 8.11
CA ILE A 338 -11.64 4.92 7.60
C ILE A 338 -13.11 5.00 8.00
N ASN A 339 -13.87 3.93 7.76
CA ASN A 339 -15.30 3.86 8.06
C ASN A 339 -15.61 4.00 9.56
N THR A 340 -14.71 3.55 10.45
CA THR A 340 -14.91 3.69 11.90
C THR A 340 -14.48 5.06 12.45
N SER A 341 -13.73 5.83 11.69
CA SER A 341 -13.30 7.19 12.10
C SER A 341 -14.32 8.26 11.72
N SER A 342 -15.27 7.93 10.84
CA SER A 342 -16.33 8.82 10.34
C SER A 342 -17.64 8.67 11.12
N SER A 343 -17.73 7.74 12.07
CA SER A 343 -18.86 7.49 12.98
C SER A 343 -18.52 7.91 14.41
#